data_0f97f5ddb75ade54e19f933fd0320070
#
_entry.id   0f97f5ddb75ade54e19f933fd0320070
#
_cell.length_a   1.000
_cell.length_b   1.000
_cell.length_c   1.000
_cell.angle_alpha   90.00
_cell.angle_beta   90.00
_cell.angle_gamma   90.00
#
_symmetry.space_group_name_H-M   'P 1'
#
loop_
_entity.id
_entity.type
_entity.pdbx_description
1 polymer ?
#
loop_
_entity_poly.entity_id
_entity_poly.type
_entity_poly.pdbx_seq_one_letter_code
_entity_poly.pdbx_strand_id
1 'polypeptide(L)'
;MRNLVRGLVAALLLAALPLASQAAVFVSVTIAPPMLPVYEQPPIPEPGYIWTPGYWAWDGGYYWVPGTWVLAPVGLLWTPGYWGWGDGVYLWHAGYWGAHVGFYGGVNYGFGYGGVGFAGGEWRGGQLYYNRSVTNITNTRITNVYNRTVINNVTENRTSFNGGRGGVVARPDAADLAAEHEHHVAPLPVQTQHRTMAAHDNAMRASVNGGRPAIAATPRAAVYSGGVAARGAQPRGGAFSEGRGSPPAHPGSDPANQRLAEARARAGSNAPNERPVQPRGGNYSAGREPVQPRGGNPVGREPAQ
;
A
#
# COMPACT_ATOMS: atom_id res chain seq x y z
N MET A 1 1.55 -28.05 -61.92
CA MET A 1 0.24 -27.67 -61.37
C MET A 1 -0.09 -28.37 -60.03
N ARG A 2 0.05 -29.67 -59.88
CA ARG A 2 -0.28 -30.40 -58.59
C ARG A 2 0.53 -29.98 -57.41
N ASN A 3 1.78 -29.55 -57.51
CA ASN A 3 2.62 -29.11 -56.43
C ASN A 3 2.32 -27.66 -55.99
N LEU A 4 1.84 -26.80 -56.91
CA LEU A 4 1.38 -25.44 -56.62
C LEU A 4 0.08 -25.45 -55.83
N VAL A 5 -0.86 -26.34 -56.14
CA VAL A 5 -2.12 -26.49 -55.40
C VAL A 5 -1.88 -27.02 -53.98
N ARG A 6 -0.93 -27.94 -53.77
CA ARG A 6 -0.57 -28.44 -52.42
C ARG A 6 0.09 -27.36 -51.56
N GLY A 7 0.91 -26.49 -52.17
CA GLY A 7 1.49 -25.34 -51.47
C GLY A 7 0.46 -24.30 -51.02
N LEU A 8 -0.54 -24.06 -51.89
CA LEU A 8 -1.60 -23.08 -51.60
C LEU A 8 -2.57 -23.56 -50.50
N VAL A 9 -2.89 -24.89 -50.47
CA VAL A 9 -3.73 -25.48 -49.41
C VAL A 9 -3.00 -25.52 -48.07
N ALA A 10 -1.69 -25.77 -48.05
CA ALA A 10 -0.89 -25.73 -46.83
C ALA A 10 -0.77 -24.30 -46.28
N ALA A 11 -0.63 -23.27 -47.12
CA ALA A 11 -0.61 -21.87 -46.72
C ALA A 11 -1.97 -21.36 -46.16
N LEU A 12 -3.08 -21.87 -46.74
CA LEU A 12 -4.43 -21.52 -46.25
C LEU A 12 -4.73 -22.17 -44.90
N LEU A 13 -4.20 -23.36 -44.61
CA LEU A 13 -4.38 -24.06 -43.33
C LEU A 13 -3.56 -23.43 -42.21
N LEU A 14 -2.43 -22.77 -42.50
CA LEU A 14 -1.66 -22.02 -41.50
C LEU A 14 -2.31 -20.67 -41.15
N ALA A 15 -3.14 -20.09 -42.01
CA ALA A 15 -3.83 -18.81 -41.74
C ALA A 15 -5.08 -18.96 -40.85
N ALA A 16 -5.50 -20.20 -40.56
CA ALA A 16 -6.66 -20.50 -39.72
C ALA A 16 -6.32 -20.84 -38.26
N LEU A 17 -5.16 -20.37 -37.76
CA LEU A 17 -4.92 -20.40 -36.32
C LEU A 17 -5.94 -19.49 -35.64
N PRO A 18 -6.83 -20.02 -34.77
CA PRO A 18 -7.73 -19.15 -34.02
C PRO A 18 -6.84 -18.22 -33.18
N LEU A 19 -6.93 -16.92 -33.43
CA LEU A 19 -6.50 -15.92 -32.48
C LEU A 19 -7.31 -16.24 -31.21
N ALA A 20 -6.68 -16.89 -30.25
CA ALA A 20 -7.27 -17.13 -28.96
C ALA A 20 -7.58 -15.74 -28.38
N SER A 21 -8.81 -15.29 -28.59
CA SER A 21 -9.35 -14.12 -27.92
C SER A 21 -9.23 -14.42 -26.43
N GLN A 22 -8.31 -13.77 -25.75
CA GLN A 22 -8.23 -13.79 -24.29
C GLN A 22 -9.51 -13.12 -23.81
N ALA A 23 -10.55 -13.92 -23.59
CA ALA A 23 -11.76 -13.45 -22.95
C ALA A 23 -11.36 -12.91 -21.57
N ALA A 24 -11.41 -11.61 -21.41
CA ALA A 24 -11.23 -11.00 -20.10
C ALA A 24 -12.34 -11.54 -19.18
N VAL A 25 -11.96 -12.31 -18.17
CA VAL A 25 -12.90 -12.79 -17.16
C VAL A 25 -13.26 -11.61 -16.28
N PHE A 26 -14.45 -11.06 -16.48
CA PHE A 26 -14.99 -10.01 -15.63
C PHE A 26 -15.61 -10.66 -14.39
N VAL A 27 -15.11 -10.31 -13.21
CA VAL A 27 -15.72 -10.68 -11.94
C VAL A 27 -16.69 -9.58 -11.55
N SER A 28 -17.99 -9.91 -11.42
CA SER A 28 -19.03 -8.99 -10.97
C SER A 28 -19.72 -9.53 -9.73
N VAL A 29 -19.98 -8.68 -8.74
CA VAL A 29 -20.52 -9.05 -7.43
C VAL A 29 -21.54 -8.02 -6.97
N THR A 30 -22.62 -8.47 -6.35
CA THR A 30 -23.66 -7.58 -5.78
C THR A 30 -23.35 -7.12 -4.35
N ILE A 31 -22.38 -7.74 -3.69
CA ILE A 31 -21.98 -7.45 -2.29
C ILE A 31 -20.76 -6.54 -2.31
N ALA A 32 -20.80 -5.44 -1.53
CA ALA A 32 -19.68 -4.52 -1.42
C ALA A 32 -18.42 -5.20 -0.86
N PRO A 33 -17.22 -4.89 -1.39
CA PRO A 33 -15.98 -5.36 -0.80
C PRO A 33 -15.82 -4.84 0.63
N PRO A 34 -15.21 -5.64 1.54
CA PRO A 34 -14.93 -5.18 2.90
C PRO A 34 -13.96 -3.99 2.91
N MET A 35 -13.93 -3.23 3.99
CA MET A 35 -12.94 -2.16 4.17
C MET A 35 -11.51 -2.70 4.12
N LEU A 36 -10.57 -1.89 3.64
CA LEU A 36 -9.15 -2.24 3.65
C LEU A 36 -8.66 -2.47 5.09
N PRO A 37 -7.92 -3.55 5.36
CA PRO A 37 -7.28 -3.75 6.65
C PRO A 37 -6.16 -2.73 6.87
N VAL A 38 -5.91 -2.36 8.13
CA VAL A 38 -4.77 -1.53 8.52
C VAL A 38 -3.62 -2.44 8.92
N TYR A 39 -2.45 -2.25 8.34
CA TYR A 39 -1.25 -3.03 8.62
C TYR A 39 0.01 -2.17 8.41
N GLU A 40 1.16 -2.70 8.79
CA GLU A 40 2.45 -2.09 8.54
C GLU A 40 3.08 -2.69 7.28
N GLN A 41 3.74 -1.85 6.47
CA GLN A 41 4.46 -2.32 5.31
C GLN A 41 5.73 -3.05 5.78
N PRO A 42 5.97 -4.31 5.35
CA PRO A 42 7.25 -4.96 5.59
C PRO A 42 8.40 -4.14 4.99
N PRO A 43 9.62 -4.22 5.55
CA PRO A 43 10.78 -3.59 4.93
C PRO A 43 11.00 -4.06 3.50
N ILE A 44 11.44 -3.14 2.63
CA ILE A 44 11.81 -3.50 1.26
C ILE A 44 12.95 -4.52 1.26
N PRO A 45 12.83 -5.64 0.54
CA PRO A 45 13.84 -6.70 0.61
C PRO A 45 15.14 -6.34 -0.11
N GLU A 46 15.07 -5.75 -1.31
CA GLU A 46 16.20 -5.43 -2.17
C GLU A 46 15.88 -4.27 -3.13
N PRO A 47 16.88 -3.64 -3.77
CA PRO A 47 16.64 -2.67 -4.84
C PRO A 47 15.84 -3.27 -6.01
N GLY A 48 15.02 -2.46 -6.67
CA GLY A 48 14.20 -2.87 -7.83
C GLY A 48 12.82 -3.43 -7.46
N TYR A 49 12.53 -3.64 -6.18
CA TYR A 49 11.20 -4.08 -5.75
C TYR A 49 10.25 -2.90 -5.63
N ILE A 50 9.02 -3.07 -6.11
CA ILE A 50 7.91 -2.12 -5.93
C ILE A 50 6.86 -2.75 -5.00
N TRP A 51 6.27 -1.93 -4.14
CA TRP A 51 5.14 -2.34 -3.33
C TRP A 51 3.89 -2.52 -4.19
N THR A 52 3.28 -3.70 -4.11
CA THR A 52 1.95 -3.98 -4.65
C THR A 52 1.00 -4.11 -3.47
N PRO A 53 0.05 -3.18 -3.31
CA PRO A 53 -0.81 -3.16 -2.14
C PRO A 53 -1.75 -4.36 -2.11
N GLY A 54 -2.16 -4.76 -0.90
CA GLY A 54 -3.15 -5.82 -0.74
C GLY A 54 -4.55 -5.36 -1.16
N TYR A 55 -5.38 -6.31 -1.54
CA TYR A 55 -6.74 -6.07 -2.01
C TYR A 55 -7.67 -7.23 -1.72
N TRP A 56 -8.96 -6.96 -1.72
CA TRP A 56 -9.98 -8.01 -1.65
C TRP A 56 -10.22 -8.58 -3.04
N ALA A 57 -9.99 -9.87 -3.21
CA ALA A 57 -10.37 -10.63 -4.39
C ALA A 57 -11.63 -11.45 -4.10
N TRP A 58 -12.26 -11.99 -5.15
CA TRP A 58 -13.48 -12.75 -5.06
C TRP A 58 -13.33 -14.16 -5.65
N ASP A 59 -13.80 -15.14 -4.90
CA ASP A 59 -13.96 -16.54 -5.35
C ASP A 59 -15.05 -17.18 -4.47
N GLY A 60 -16.32 -17.00 -4.90
CA GLY A 60 -17.48 -17.40 -4.10
C GLY A 60 -17.64 -16.65 -2.76
N GLY A 61 -16.74 -15.71 -2.46
CA GLY A 61 -16.65 -14.85 -1.29
C GLY A 61 -15.39 -14.04 -1.32
N TYR A 62 -15.37 -12.88 -0.64
CA TYR A 62 -14.17 -12.05 -0.56
C TYR A 62 -13.07 -12.77 0.23
N TYR A 63 -11.84 -12.73 -0.32
CA TYR A 63 -10.62 -13.13 0.36
C TYR A 63 -9.54 -12.06 0.18
N TRP A 64 -8.71 -11.92 1.20
CA TRP A 64 -7.62 -10.95 1.19
C TRP A 64 -6.41 -11.48 0.44
N VAL A 65 -5.94 -10.75 -0.56
CA VAL A 65 -4.63 -10.95 -1.17
C VAL A 65 -3.66 -10.01 -0.47
N PRO A 66 -2.66 -10.51 0.27
CA PRO A 66 -1.77 -9.66 1.06
C PRO A 66 -0.98 -8.68 0.20
N GLY A 67 -0.73 -7.47 0.72
CA GLY A 67 0.24 -6.57 0.11
C GLY A 67 1.62 -7.19 0.12
N THR A 68 2.43 -6.93 -0.92
CA THR A 68 3.73 -7.60 -1.04
C THR A 68 4.71 -6.79 -1.90
N TRP A 69 5.99 -7.07 -1.73
CA TRP A 69 7.04 -6.57 -2.60
C TRP A 69 7.22 -7.47 -3.82
N VAL A 70 7.28 -6.85 -5.00
CA VAL A 70 7.47 -7.54 -6.30
C VAL A 70 8.64 -6.89 -7.02
N LEU A 71 9.55 -7.71 -7.56
CA LEU A 71 10.61 -7.22 -8.43
C LEU A 71 9.99 -6.66 -9.71
N ALA A 72 10.10 -5.34 -9.89
CA ALA A 72 9.46 -4.65 -10.98
C ALA A 72 10.19 -4.89 -12.31
N PRO A 73 9.47 -5.06 -13.43
CA PRO A 73 10.06 -4.92 -14.73
C PRO A 73 10.66 -3.52 -14.88
N VAL A 74 11.86 -3.43 -15.46
CA VAL A 74 12.59 -2.15 -15.58
C VAL A 74 11.75 -1.13 -16.35
N GLY A 75 11.61 0.07 -15.78
CA GLY A 75 10.86 1.17 -16.36
C GLY A 75 9.35 1.10 -16.14
N LEU A 76 8.80 0.06 -15.50
CA LEU A 76 7.38 -0.08 -15.26
C LEU A 76 7.03 0.17 -13.79
N LEU A 77 5.83 0.74 -13.59
CA LEU A 77 5.17 0.95 -12.31
C LEU A 77 3.91 0.09 -12.23
N TRP A 78 3.52 -0.25 -11.02
CA TRP A 78 2.31 -1.05 -10.79
C TRP A 78 1.09 -0.14 -10.62
N THR A 79 0.04 -0.34 -11.45
CA THR A 79 -1.30 0.21 -11.21
C THR A 79 -2.11 -0.84 -10.46
N PRO A 80 -2.53 -0.59 -9.21
CA PRO A 80 -3.36 -1.52 -8.46
C PRO A 80 -4.70 -1.77 -9.13
N GLY A 81 -5.21 -3.01 -9.06
CA GLY A 81 -6.59 -3.27 -9.43
C GLY A 81 -7.55 -2.73 -8.37
N TYR A 82 -8.80 -2.47 -8.76
CA TYR A 82 -9.83 -1.94 -7.86
C TYR A 82 -11.24 -2.46 -8.20
N TRP A 83 -12.15 -2.34 -7.25
CA TRP A 83 -13.57 -2.57 -7.45
C TRP A 83 -14.26 -1.27 -7.83
N GLY A 84 -14.96 -1.25 -8.97
CA GLY A 84 -15.79 -0.15 -9.42
C GLY A 84 -17.27 -0.51 -9.37
N TRP A 85 -18.12 0.38 -8.87
CA TRP A 85 -19.57 0.22 -8.90
C TRP A 85 -20.15 0.74 -10.22
N GLY A 86 -20.93 -0.11 -10.90
CA GLY A 86 -21.66 0.25 -12.12
C GLY A 86 -22.81 -0.73 -12.33
N ASP A 87 -23.91 -0.24 -12.83
CA ASP A 87 -25.11 -1.04 -13.22
C ASP A 87 -25.61 -2.00 -12.13
N GLY A 88 -25.52 -1.59 -10.86
CA GLY A 88 -26.02 -2.38 -9.74
C GLY A 88 -25.07 -3.46 -9.23
N VAL A 89 -23.82 -3.53 -9.72
CA VAL A 89 -22.83 -4.53 -9.32
C VAL A 89 -21.45 -3.87 -9.11
N TYR A 90 -20.59 -4.58 -8.38
CA TYR A 90 -19.16 -4.26 -8.26
C TYR A 90 -18.41 -5.05 -9.33
N LEU A 91 -17.68 -4.36 -10.20
CA LEU A 91 -16.84 -4.92 -11.23
C LEU A 91 -15.37 -4.81 -10.81
N TRP A 92 -14.62 -5.91 -10.99
CA TRP A 92 -13.19 -5.90 -10.74
C TRP A 92 -12.42 -5.39 -11.95
N HIS A 93 -11.68 -4.30 -11.76
CA HIS A 93 -10.69 -3.80 -12.71
C HIS A 93 -9.33 -4.36 -12.31
N ALA A 94 -8.73 -5.16 -13.19
CA ALA A 94 -7.44 -5.80 -12.89
C ALA A 94 -6.29 -4.79 -12.88
N GLY A 95 -5.34 -4.96 -11.95
CA GLY A 95 -4.09 -4.19 -11.97
C GLY A 95 -3.16 -4.64 -13.08
N TYR A 96 -2.21 -3.76 -13.44
CA TYR A 96 -1.26 -3.98 -14.52
C TYR A 96 0.07 -3.23 -14.27
N TRP A 97 1.09 -3.60 -15.02
CA TRP A 97 2.35 -2.88 -15.11
C TRP A 97 2.32 -1.95 -16.33
N GLY A 98 2.66 -0.66 -16.14
CA GLY A 98 2.72 0.33 -17.20
C GLY A 98 3.85 1.35 -16.94
N ALA A 99 4.20 2.16 -17.93
CA ALA A 99 5.20 3.22 -17.77
C ALA A 99 4.74 4.26 -16.74
N HIS A 100 3.44 4.51 -16.67
CA HIS A 100 2.79 5.38 -15.70
C HIS A 100 1.74 4.58 -14.91
N VAL A 101 1.43 5.07 -13.70
CA VAL A 101 0.33 4.54 -12.91
C VAL A 101 -0.96 5.21 -13.39
N GLY A 102 -1.92 4.39 -13.84
CA GLY A 102 -3.22 4.85 -14.25
C GLY A 102 -4.24 4.88 -13.12
N PHE A 103 -5.51 5.06 -13.45
CA PHE A 103 -6.60 5.12 -12.50
C PHE A 103 -6.80 3.79 -11.76
N TYR A 104 -6.88 3.86 -10.44
CA TYR A 104 -7.15 2.71 -9.58
C TYR A 104 -8.30 3.00 -8.60
N GLY A 105 -9.36 3.60 -9.13
CA GLY A 105 -10.61 3.84 -8.40
C GLY A 105 -10.55 4.95 -7.35
N GLY A 106 -9.47 5.73 -7.27
CA GLY A 106 -9.28 6.69 -6.18
C GLY A 106 -9.13 6.05 -4.80
N VAL A 107 -8.92 4.73 -4.75
CA VAL A 107 -8.79 3.95 -3.50
C VAL A 107 -7.46 4.27 -2.84
N ASN A 108 -7.51 4.66 -1.57
CA ASN A 108 -6.29 4.91 -0.81
C ASN A 108 -5.74 3.60 -0.23
N TYR A 109 -4.82 2.96 -0.96
CA TYR A 109 -4.14 1.74 -0.52
C TYR A 109 -3.00 2.00 0.47
N GLY A 110 -2.58 3.26 0.64
CA GLY A 110 -1.41 3.62 1.42
C GLY A 110 -0.08 3.33 0.71
N PHE A 111 1.04 3.53 1.41
CA PHE A 111 2.38 3.13 0.97
C PHE A 111 2.75 3.64 -0.43
N GLY A 112 2.40 4.90 -0.72
CA GLY A 112 2.62 5.53 -2.01
C GLY A 112 1.43 5.52 -2.97
N TYR A 113 0.36 4.79 -2.66
CA TYR A 113 -0.90 4.77 -3.42
C TYR A 113 -1.98 5.52 -2.65
N GLY A 114 -1.99 6.84 -2.75
CA GLY A 114 -2.88 7.73 -2.00
C GLY A 114 -4.22 8.03 -2.68
N GLY A 115 -4.62 7.26 -3.67
CA GLY A 115 -5.84 7.44 -4.46
C GLY A 115 -5.59 8.03 -5.86
N VAL A 116 -4.43 8.65 -6.07
CA VAL A 116 -4.00 9.22 -7.37
C VAL A 116 -2.51 8.93 -7.56
N GLY A 117 -2.13 8.40 -8.71
CA GLY A 117 -0.75 8.16 -9.12
C GLY A 117 0.04 7.27 -8.14
N PHE A 118 1.36 7.38 -8.20
CA PHE A 118 2.26 6.66 -7.32
C PHE A 118 3.32 7.58 -6.73
N ALA A 119 3.43 7.61 -5.42
CA ALA A 119 4.39 8.43 -4.69
C ALA A 119 5.51 7.60 -4.02
N GLY A 120 5.51 6.27 -4.15
CA GLY A 120 6.45 5.38 -3.47
C GLY A 120 7.85 5.32 -4.10
N GLY A 121 7.97 5.71 -5.37
CA GLY A 121 9.25 5.71 -6.09
C GLY A 121 9.10 6.16 -7.54
N GLU A 122 10.24 6.31 -8.21
CA GLU A 122 10.29 6.69 -9.63
C GLU A 122 11.51 6.09 -10.33
N TRP A 123 11.40 5.81 -11.63
CA TRP A 123 12.49 5.34 -12.44
C TRP A 123 13.35 6.51 -12.94
N ARG A 124 14.67 6.41 -12.76
CA ARG A 124 15.67 7.35 -13.29
C ARG A 124 16.83 6.57 -13.87
N GLY A 125 17.11 6.71 -15.17
CA GLY A 125 18.22 6.02 -15.83
C GLY A 125 18.24 4.50 -15.63
N GLY A 126 17.08 3.85 -15.65
CA GLY A 126 16.96 2.40 -15.46
C GLY A 126 17.10 1.91 -14.01
N GLN A 127 17.19 2.83 -13.05
CA GLN A 127 17.26 2.53 -11.62
C GLN A 127 16.02 3.07 -10.90
N LEU A 128 15.49 2.33 -9.95
CA LEU A 128 14.36 2.75 -9.14
C LEU A 128 14.85 3.52 -7.92
N TYR A 129 14.33 4.74 -7.76
CA TYR A 129 14.54 5.62 -6.61
C TYR A 129 13.31 5.59 -5.72
N TYR A 130 13.50 5.48 -4.41
CA TYR A 130 12.41 5.29 -3.46
C TYR A 130 12.13 6.54 -2.63
N ASN A 131 10.85 6.83 -2.42
CA ASN A 131 10.43 7.89 -1.51
C ASN A 131 10.34 7.37 -0.07
N ARG A 132 11.27 7.79 0.78
CA ARG A 132 11.32 7.41 2.20
C ARG A 132 10.09 7.82 3.02
N SER A 133 9.36 8.84 2.57
CA SER A 133 8.18 9.33 3.31
C SER A 133 7.01 8.35 3.34
N VAL A 134 6.97 7.40 2.40
CA VAL A 134 5.86 6.44 2.21
C VAL A 134 6.32 5.00 2.01
N THR A 135 7.64 4.76 1.98
CA THR A 135 8.23 3.43 1.76
C THR A 135 9.05 3.02 2.98
N ASN A 136 8.81 1.83 3.50
CA ASN A 136 9.58 1.26 4.61
C ASN A 136 10.97 0.81 4.14
N ILE A 137 11.96 1.69 4.29
CA ILE A 137 13.34 1.46 3.89
C ILE A 137 14.20 1.36 5.14
N THR A 138 14.32 0.17 5.70
CA THR A 138 15.25 -0.14 6.79
C THR A 138 16.47 -0.92 6.29
N ASN A 139 16.44 -1.36 5.02
CA ASN A 139 17.52 -2.10 4.39
C ASN A 139 18.64 -1.14 3.96
N THR A 140 19.84 -1.31 4.49
CA THR A 140 21.03 -0.47 4.20
C THR A 140 21.53 -0.60 2.75
N ARG A 141 21.11 -1.62 2.01
CA ARG A 141 21.45 -1.80 0.60
C ARG A 141 20.68 -0.85 -0.33
N ILE A 142 19.61 -0.21 0.17
CA ILE A 142 18.83 0.75 -0.61
C ILE A 142 19.45 2.14 -0.47
N THR A 143 20.21 2.54 -1.47
CA THR A 143 20.90 3.85 -1.52
C THR A 143 20.20 4.88 -2.41
N ASN A 144 19.46 4.42 -3.41
CA ASN A 144 18.70 5.28 -4.32
C ASN A 144 17.41 5.74 -3.65
N VAL A 145 17.49 6.82 -2.87
CA VAL A 145 16.38 7.32 -2.07
C VAL A 145 16.24 8.84 -2.19
N TYR A 146 15.01 9.30 -2.02
CA TYR A 146 14.67 10.70 -1.89
C TYR A 146 13.59 10.91 -0.84
N ASN A 147 13.39 12.15 -0.42
CA ASN A 147 12.30 12.53 0.48
C ASN A 147 11.36 13.48 -0.27
N ARG A 148 10.13 13.05 -0.47
CA ARG A 148 9.05 13.88 -1.00
C ARG A 148 7.87 13.75 -0.05
N THR A 149 7.50 14.86 0.59
CA THR A 149 6.34 14.88 1.48
C THR A 149 5.09 14.53 0.69
N VAL A 150 4.34 13.55 1.17
CA VAL A 150 3.04 13.15 0.65
C VAL A 150 2.02 13.49 1.71
N ILE A 151 1.10 14.41 1.38
CA ILE A 151 -0.03 14.71 2.27
C ILE A 151 -1.02 13.57 2.11
N ASN A 152 -0.99 12.63 3.04
CA ASN A 152 -1.90 11.51 3.08
C ASN A 152 -2.94 11.75 4.18
N ASN A 153 -4.16 12.06 3.80
CA ASN A 153 -5.31 12.04 4.71
C ASN A 153 -5.81 10.60 4.93
N VAL A 154 -4.87 9.66 5.12
CA VAL A 154 -5.12 8.20 5.13
C VAL A 154 -5.87 7.72 6.36
N THR A 155 -5.96 8.52 7.41
CA THR A 155 -6.41 8.01 8.71
C THR A 155 -7.89 7.65 8.77
N GLU A 156 -8.70 8.02 7.80
CA GLU A 156 -10.16 7.86 7.91
C GLU A 156 -10.85 7.12 6.75
N ASN A 157 -10.28 7.08 5.55
CA ASN A 157 -10.94 6.41 4.44
C ASN A 157 -10.32 5.07 4.09
N ARG A 158 -10.90 4.00 4.62
CA ARG A 158 -10.53 2.60 4.35
C ARG A 158 -11.43 1.94 3.29
N THR A 159 -12.16 2.74 2.53
CA THR A 159 -13.04 2.27 1.46
C THR A 159 -12.22 1.59 0.38
N SER A 160 -12.60 0.38 0.01
CA SER A 160 -11.87 -0.49 -0.93
C SER A 160 -12.45 -0.51 -2.35
N PHE A 161 -13.39 0.40 -2.65
CA PHE A 161 -14.08 0.45 -3.94
C PHE A 161 -14.45 1.88 -4.34
N ASN A 162 -14.65 2.08 -5.65
CA ASN A 162 -15.08 3.34 -6.24
C ASN A 162 -16.57 3.29 -6.57
N GLY A 163 -17.28 4.40 -6.39
CA GLY A 163 -18.69 4.55 -6.73
C GLY A 163 -19.65 3.83 -5.78
N GLY A 164 -20.94 3.95 -6.06
CA GLY A 164 -21.98 3.34 -5.23
C GLY A 164 -22.10 3.96 -3.83
N ARG A 165 -22.94 3.35 -3.00
CA ARG A 165 -23.18 3.83 -1.64
C ARG A 165 -21.97 3.53 -0.74
N GLY A 166 -21.33 4.58 -0.23
CA GLY A 166 -20.16 4.45 0.66
C GLY A 166 -18.84 4.20 -0.06
N GLY A 167 -18.82 4.17 -1.39
CA GLY A 167 -17.61 4.10 -2.19
C GLY A 167 -16.88 5.42 -2.30
N VAL A 168 -15.64 5.38 -2.74
CA VAL A 168 -14.86 6.56 -3.10
C VAL A 168 -15.52 7.21 -4.33
N VAL A 169 -15.65 8.52 -4.30
CA VAL A 169 -16.15 9.29 -5.46
C VAL A 169 -14.94 9.90 -6.18
N ALA A 170 -14.34 9.13 -7.09
CA ALA A 170 -13.22 9.57 -7.91
C ALA A 170 -13.47 9.26 -9.37
N ARG A 171 -12.88 10.06 -10.25
CA ARG A 171 -12.88 9.86 -11.71
C ARG A 171 -11.44 9.94 -12.21
N PRO A 172 -11.11 9.24 -13.29
CA PRO A 172 -9.81 9.37 -13.91
C PRO A 172 -9.59 10.82 -14.40
N ASP A 173 -8.40 11.33 -14.20
CA ASP A 173 -7.96 12.59 -14.76
C ASP A 173 -7.34 12.39 -16.16
N ALA A 174 -6.81 13.46 -16.76
CA ALA A 174 -6.22 13.39 -18.10
C ALA A 174 -4.95 12.51 -18.13
N ALA A 175 -4.18 12.45 -17.06
CA ALA A 175 -2.98 11.63 -16.97
C ALA A 175 -3.35 10.15 -16.79
N ASP A 176 -4.36 9.86 -15.97
CA ASP A 176 -4.92 8.52 -15.80
C ASP A 176 -5.45 7.96 -17.14
N LEU A 177 -6.21 8.79 -17.88
CA LEU A 177 -6.74 8.42 -19.21
C LEU A 177 -5.62 8.22 -20.24
N ALA A 178 -4.56 9.02 -20.19
CA ALA A 178 -3.40 8.81 -21.06
C ALA A 178 -2.69 7.48 -20.73
N ALA A 179 -2.51 7.18 -19.45
CA ALA A 179 -1.91 5.92 -19.00
C ALA A 179 -2.73 4.69 -19.41
N GLU A 180 -4.07 4.79 -19.48
CA GLU A 180 -4.96 3.70 -19.93
C GLU A 180 -4.69 3.29 -21.40
N HIS A 181 -4.21 4.21 -22.23
CA HIS A 181 -3.89 3.97 -23.64
C HIS A 181 -2.44 3.51 -23.87
N GLU A 182 -1.62 3.42 -22.84
CA GLU A 182 -0.25 2.94 -22.94
C GLU A 182 -0.19 1.41 -23.07
N HIS A 183 1.01 0.91 -23.38
CA HIS A 183 1.26 -0.54 -23.37
C HIS A 183 1.25 -1.08 -21.94
N HIS A 184 0.39 -2.04 -21.66
CA HIS A 184 0.27 -2.69 -20.36
C HIS A 184 0.85 -4.10 -20.37
N VAL A 185 1.50 -4.46 -19.28
CA VAL A 185 1.94 -5.83 -18.99
C VAL A 185 1.09 -6.41 -17.88
N ALA A 186 0.57 -7.60 -18.08
CA ALA A 186 -0.25 -8.31 -17.11
C ALA A 186 0.51 -8.57 -15.79
N PRO A 187 -0.19 -8.89 -14.70
CA PRO A 187 0.45 -9.33 -13.45
C PRO A 187 1.47 -10.45 -13.71
N LEU A 188 2.63 -10.32 -13.08
CA LEU A 188 3.70 -11.32 -13.22
C LEU A 188 3.28 -12.69 -12.67
N PRO A 189 3.88 -13.80 -13.15
CA PRO A 189 3.57 -15.13 -12.65
C PRO A 189 3.64 -15.25 -11.12
N VAL A 190 4.61 -14.58 -10.48
CA VAL A 190 4.74 -14.57 -9.01
C VAL A 190 3.57 -13.86 -8.32
N GLN A 191 2.99 -12.82 -8.91
CA GLN A 191 1.78 -12.15 -8.41
C GLN A 191 0.56 -13.05 -8.55
N THR A 192 0.43 -13.75 -9.67
CA THR A 192 -0.62 -14.73 -9.89
C THR A 192 -0.52 -15.89 -8.89
N GLN A 193 0.67 -16.43 -8.66
CA GLN A 193 0.93 -17.45 -7.64
C GLN A 193 0.55 -16.93 -6.24
N HIS A 194 0.96 -15.70 -5.89
CA HIS A 194 0.64 -15.08 -4.62
C HIS A 194 -0.87 -14.99 -4.38
N ARG A 195 -1.64 -14.56 -5.39
CA ARG A 195 -3.11 -14.53 -5.35
C ARG A 195 -3.71 -15.92 -5.19
N THR A 196 -3.19 -16.92 -5.93
CA THR A 196 -3.65 -18.30 -5.85
C THR A 196 -3.43 -18.87 -4.44
N MET A 197 -2.28 -18.64 -3.83
CA MET A 197 -2.02 -19.06 -2.45
C MET A 197 -3.01 -18.42 -1.47
N ALA A 198 -3.32 -17.12 -1.63
CA ALA A 198 -4.32 -16.43 -0.82
C ALA A 198 -5.72 -17.06 -0.99
N ALA A 199 -6.12 -17.39 -2.22
CA ALA A 199 -7.43 -17.99 -2.51
C ALA A 199 -7.62 -19.35 -1.82
N HIS A 200 -6.56 -20.14 -1.70
CA HIS A 200 -6.60 -21.45 -1.05
C HIS A 200 -6.45 -21.40 0.48
N ASP A 201 -6.07 -20.27 1.05
CA ASP A 201 -5.97 -20.11 2.50
C ASP A 201 -7.31 -19.62 3.09
N ASN A 202 -8.00 -20.51 3.78
CA ASN A 202 -9.30 -20.20 4.40
C ASN A 202 -9.21 -19.03 5.41
N ALA A 203 -8.04 -18.81 6.04
CA ALA A 203 -7.84 -17.70 6.96
C ALA A 203 -7.83 -16.33 6.25
N MET A 204 -7.68 -16.30 4.91
CA MET A 204 -7.79 -15.08 4.11
C MET A 204 -9.25 -14.71 3.81
N ARG A 205 -10.21 -15.60 3.99
CA ARG A 205 -11.63 -15.32 3.74
C ARG A 205 -12.16 -14.26 4.68
N ALA A 206 -12.86 -13.27 4.14
CA ALA A 206 -13.46 -12.19 4.92
C ALA A 206 -14.48 -12.71 5.95
N SER A 207 -15.21 -13.77 5.60
CA SER A 207 -16.15 -14.46 6.49
C SER A 207 -15.48 -15.14 7.70
N VAL A 208 -14.19 -15.45 7.58
CA VAL A 208 -13.38 -16.08 8.65
C VAL A 208 -12.65 -15.04 9.49
N ASN A 209 -12.02 -14.05 8.84
CA ASN A 209 -11.15 -13.08 9.51
C ASN A 209 -11.85 -11.77 9.90
N GLY A 210 -13.13 -11.58 9.52
CA GLY A 210 -13.87 -10.36 9.82
C GLY A 210 -13.25 -9.09 9.26
N GLY A 211 -12.53 -9.18 8.14
CA GLY A 211 -11.81 -8.06 7.51
C GLY A 211 -10.46 -7.75 8.16
N ARG A 212 -9.94 -8.63 9.01
CA ARG A 212 -8.65 -8.48 9.74
C ARG A 212 -7.78 -9.72 9.52
N PRO A 213 -7.18 -9.89 8.33
CA PRO A 213 -6.40 -11.07 8.01
C PRO A 213 -5.16 -11.18 8.91
N ALA A 214 -4.84 -12.42 9.33
CA ALA A 214 -3.65 -12.71 10.11
C ALA A 214 -2.35 -12.49 9.32
N ILE A 215 -2.43 -12.47 7.98
CA ILE A 215 -1.37 -12.05 7.08
C ILE A 215 -1.95 -10.98 6.16
N ALA A 216 -1.75 -9.72 6.52
CA ALA A 216 -2.20 -8.57 5.73
C ALA A 216 -1.16 -8.14 4.69
N ALA A 217 0.11 -8.41 4.96
CA ALA A 217 1.22 -8.14 4.06
C ALA A 217 2.30 -9.20 4.18
N THR A 218 3.11 -9.36 3.12
CA THR A 218 4.23 -10.30 3.06
C THR A 218 5.52 -9.61 2.60
N PRO A 219 6.69 -10.07 3.03
CA PRO A 219 7.97 -9.45 2.63
C PRO A 219 8.32 -9.69 1.16
N ARG A 220 7.78 -10.73 0.53
CA ARG A 220 7.94 -11.04 -0.90
C ARG A 220 6.71 -11.77 -1.41
N ALA A 221 6.40 -11.61 -2.69
CA ALA A 221 5.31 -12.33 -3.34
C ALA A 221 5.51 -13.84 -3.24
N ALA A 222 4.42 -14.57 -3.02
CA ALA A 222 4.37 -16.01 -2.82
C ALA A 222 5.19 -16.53 -1.60
N VAL A 223 5.64 -15.64 -0.67
CA VAL A 223 6.31 -15.99 0.58
C VAL A 223 5.47 -15.53 1.76
N TYR A 224 4.72 -16.44 2.37
CA TYR A 224 3.78 -16.13 3.46
C TYR A 224 4.43 -16.20 4.86
N SER A 225 5.62 -16.79 4.97
CA SER A 225 6.43 -16.74 6.19
C SER A 225 6.91 -15.32 6.47
N GLY A 226 6.90 -14.91 7.72
CA GLY A 226 7.26 -13.54 8.12
C GLY A 226 6.23 -12.48 7.71
N GLY A 227 4.99 -12.91 7.40
CA GLY A 227 3.90 -11.99 7.07
C GLY A 227 3.48 -11.13 8.25
N VAL A 228 2.99 -9.93 7.96
CA VAL A 228 2.53 -8.93 8.92
C VAL A 228 1.01 -9.02 9.04
N ALA A 229 0.50 -9.08 10.27
CA ALA A 229 -0.93 -9.15 10.55
C ALA A 229 -1.61 -7.77 10.40
N ALA A 230 -2.90 -7.78 10.09
CA ALA A 230 -3.74 -6.60 10.22
C ALA A 230 -3.88 -6.20 11.70
N ARG A 231 -4.07 -4.91 11.98
CA ARG A 231 -4.36 -4.44 13.34
C ARG A 231 -5.65 -5.07 13.87
N GLY A 232 -5.57 -5.65 15.06
CA GLY A 232 -6.68 -6.35 15.69
C GLY A 232 -7.04 -7.68 15.02
N ALA A 233 -6.13 -8.26 14.23
CA ALA A 233 -6.25 -9.64 13.75
C ALA A 233 -6.21 -10.60 14.93
N GLN A 234 -7.03 -11.65 14.86
CA GLN A 234 -6.93 -12.77 15.80
C GLN A 234 -5.66 -13.58 15.48
N PRO A 235 -4.91 -14.07 16.48
CA PRO A 235 -3.84 -15.01 16.22
C PRO A 235 -4.38 -16.23 15.46
N ARG A 236 -3.63 -16.73 14.47
CA ARG A 236 -3.96 -18.01 13.83
C ARG A 236 -4.05 -19.09 14.90
N GLY A 237 -5.24 -19.58 15.19
CA GLY A 237 -5.43 -20.72 16.05
C GLY A 237 -4.88 -21.96 15.34
N GLY A 238 -3.80 -22.55 15.86
CA GLY A 238 -3.33 -23.87 15.49
C GLY A 238 -2.05 -23.91 14.67
N ALA A 239 -1.00 -24.43 15.30
CA ALA A 239 0.14 -25.14 14.76
C ALA A 239 1.20 -24.36 13.97
N PHE A 240 1.94 -23.52 14.64
CA PHE A 240 3.39 -23.50 14.59
C PHE A 240 3.89 -23.11 15.99
N SER A 241 3.82 -24.05 16.92
CA SER A 241 4.69 -24.01 18.08
C SER A 241 6.07 -24.46 17.61
N GLU A 242 6.82 -23.59 16.94
CA GLU A 242 8.26 -23.66 17.08
C GLU A 242 8.55 -23.36 18.54
N GLY A 243 9.06 -24.38 19.20
CA GLY A 243 9.43 -24.34 20.59
C GLY A 243 10.37 -23.17 20.88
N ARG A 244 9.82 -22.05 21.28
CA ARG A 244 10.52 -21.21 22.24
C ARG A 244 10.44 -21.95 23.55
N GLY A 245 11.47 -22.75 23.78
CA GLY A 245 11.78 -23.21 25.11
C GLY A 245 11.68 -22.02 26.04
N SER A 246 10.77 -22.08 26.99
CA SER A 246 10.77 -21.18 28.13
C SER A 246 12.22 -21.10 28.65
N PRO A 247 12.76 -19.91 28.90
CA PRO A 247 14.03 -19.81 29.58
C PRO A 247 13.89 -20.60 30.87
N PRO A 248 14.89 -21.42 31.25
CA PRO A 248 14.83 -22.16 32.50
C PRO A 248 14.60 -21.16 33.62
N ALA A 249 13.59 -21.43 34.46
CA ALA A 249 13.34 -20.68 35.65
C ALA A 249 14.65 -20.66 36.47
N HIS A 250 15.23 -19.49 36.64
CA HIS A 250 16.32 -19.31 37.54
C HIS A 250 15.84 -19.62 38.95
N PRO A 251 16.38 -20.64 39.67
CA PRO A 251 16.16 -20.83 41.09
C PRO A 251 17.03 -19.80 41.82
N GLY A 252 16.42 -18.78 42.40
CA GLY A 252 17.15 -17.81 43.19
C GLY A 252 16.48 -16.44 43.30
N SER A 253 15.22 -16.40 43.72
CA SER A 253 14.68 -15.19 44.40
C SER A 253 15.22 -15.19 45.84
N ASP A 254 16.40 -14.57 46.01
CA ASP A 254 17.01 -14.34 47.30
C ASP A 254 16.04 -13.44 48.14
N PRO A 255 15.65 -13.90 49.37
CA PRO A 255 14.77 -13.13 50.25
C PRO A 255 15.34 -11.76 50.64
N ALA A 256 16.62 -11.53 50.40
CA ALA A 256 17.28 -10.26 50.67
C ALA A 256 16.83 -9.14 49.67
N ASN A 257 16.55 -9.50 48.42
CA ASN A 257 16.13 -8.51 47.43
C ASN A 257 14.67 -8.06 47.59
N GLN A 258 13.80 -8.88 48.16
CA GLN A 258 12.43 -8.48 48.47
C GLN A 258 12.39 -7.46 49.65
N ARG A 259 13.22 -7.61 50.66
CA ARG A 259 13.33 -6.66 51.79
C ARG A 259 13.88 -5.31 51.37
N LEU A 260 14.76 -5.25 50.38
CA LEU A 260 15.28 -4.01 49.84
C LEU A 260 14.22 -3.22 49.04
N ALA A 261 13.34 -3.92 48.29
CA ALA A 261 12.24 -3.32 47.55
C ALA A 261 11.19 -2.76 48.48
N GLU A 262 10.84 -3.47 49.56
CA GLU A 262 9.89 -2.98 50.57
C GLU A 262 10.44 -1.80 51.40
N ALA A 263 11.74 -1.77 51.70
CA ALA A 263 12.38 -0.65 52.39
C ALA A 263 12.42 0.63 51.55
N ARG A 264 12.59 0.50 50.21
CA ARG A 264 12.51 1.64 49.28
C ARG A 264 11.08 2.17 49.10
N ALA A 265 10.08 1.32 49.16
CA ALA A 265 8.67 1.74 49.08
C ALA A 265 8.22 2.53 50.35
N ARG A 266 8.81 2.25 51.51
CA ARG A 266 8.51 2.96 52.78
C ARG A 266 9.27 4.27 52.96
N ALA A 267 10.40 4.47 52.25
CA ALA A 267 11.19 5.69 52.34
C ALA A 267 10.67 6.81 51.41
N GLY A 268 9.76 6.53 50.50
CA GLY A 268 9.18 7.50 49.54
C GLY A 268 7.93 8.25 50.03
N SER A 269 7.43 8.02 51.25
CA SER A 269 6.17 8.59 51.73
C SER A 269 6.30 9.79 52.71
N ASN A 270 7.50 10.31 52.95
CA ASN A 270 7.72 11.49 53.81
C ASN A 270 8.54 12.54 53.05
N ALA A 271 7.91 13.23 52.11
CA ALA A 271 8.38 14.53 51.60
C ALA A 271 7.34 15.61 51.91
N PRO A 272 7.74 16.74 52.49
CA PRO A 272 6.81 17.81 52.82
C PRO A 272 6.28 18.53 51.57
N ASN A 273 5.02 18.88 51.65
CA ASN A 273 4.26 19.65 50.68
C ASN A 273 4.88 21.06 50.49
N GLU A 274 5.66 21.26 49.43
CA GLU A 274 6.03 22.61 48.98
C GLU A 274 5.07 23.07 47.88
N ARG A 275 4.34 24.14 48.16
CA ARG A 275 3.45 24.84 47.22
C ARG A 275 4.26 25.44 46.07
N PRO A 276 3.78 25.39 44.83
CA PRO A 276 4.42 26.09 43.71
C PRO A 276 4.21 27.60 43.87
N VAL A 277 5.28 28.35 43.88
CA VAL A 277 5.29 29.81 43.80
C VAL A 277 5.05 30.22 42.35
N GLN A 278 3.97 31.00 42.13
CA GLN A 278 3.71 31.63 40.83
C GLN A 278 4.71 32.78 40.59
N PRO A 279 5.28 32.93 39.40
CA PRO A 279 6.02 34.14 39.05
C PRO A 279 5.04 35.26 38.69
N ARG A 280 5.23 36.40 39.37
CA ARG A 280 4.55 37.69 39.13
C ARG A 280 4.85 38.19 37.72
N GLY A 281 3.80 38.68 37.06
CA GLY A 281 3.88 39.36 35.77
C GLY A 281 4.72 40.62 35.81
N GLY A 282 5.50 40.83 34.79
CA GLY A 282 6.16 42.06 34.42
C GLY A 282 5.62 42.56 33.10
N ASN A 283 4.89 43.66 33.13
CA ASN A 283 4.47 44.46 31.97
C ASN A 283 5.68 45.02 31.28
N TYR A 284 5.82 44.75 29.97
CA TYR A 284 6.52 45.66 29.08
C TYR A 284 5.68 45.91 27.82
N SER A 285 5.13 47.12 27.78
CA SER A 285 4.56 47.78 26.61
C SER A 285 5.71 48.38 25.77
N ALA A 286 5.69 48.10 24.46
CA ALA A 286 6.20 48.96 23.38
C ALA A 286 6.02 48.13 22.10
N GLY A 287 5.12 48.35 21.21
CA GLY A 287 4.93 49.49 20.35
C GLY A 287 5.89 49.38 19.14
N ARG A 288 5.49 48.66 18.05
CA ARG A 288 5.94 49.00 16.69
C ARG A 288 4.93 48.52 15.68
N GLU A 289 4.38 49.50 14.97
CA GLU A 289 3.49 49.35 13.80
C GLU A 289 4.21 48.69 12.60
N PRO A 290 3.49 47.97 11.73
CA PRO A 290 4.04 47.45 10.51
C PRO A 290 4.05 48.55 9.41
N VAL A 291 5.21 48.77 8.82
CA VAL A 291 5.42 49.64 7.68
C VAL A 291 4.89 48.97 6.41
N GLN A 292 3.95 49.62 5.73
CA GLN A 292 3.48 49.27 4.39
C GLN A 292 4.56 49.69 3.33
N PRO A 293 4.84 48.89 2.31
CA PRO A 293 5.58 49.36 1.14
C PRO A 293 4.64 50.10 0.17
N ARG A 294 4.99 51.31 -0.13
CA ARG A 294 4.40 52.17 -1.16
C ARG A 294 4.58 51.57 -2.56
N GLY A 295 3.47 51.63 -3.31
CA GLY A 295 3.44 51.31 -4.72
C GLY A 295 4.27 52.29 -5.58
N GLY A 296 4.96 51.76 -6.57
CA GLY A 296 5.56 52.46 -7.67
C GLY A 296 4.85 52.08 -8.96
N ASN A 297 4.29 53.10 -9.60
CA ASN A 297 3.51 53.04 -10.84
C ASN A 297 4.44 52.78 -12.08
N PRO A 298 3.91 52.20 -13.14
CA PRO A 298 4.68 51.84 -14.34
C PRO A 298 4.76 53.00 -15.34
N VAL A 299 5.90 53.15 -15.95
CA VAL A 299 6.07 53.99 -17.16
C VAL A 299 6.04 53.07 -18.37
N GLY A 300 5.10 53.28 -19.22
CA GLY A 300 4.96 52.64 -20.51
C GLY A 300 5.98 53.08 -21.52
N ARG A 301 6.30 52.21 -22.45
CA ARG A 301 6.70 52.56 -23.82
C ARG A 301 6.26 51.48 -24.79
N GLU A 302 5.42 51.92 -25.70
CA GLU A 302 5.00 51.24 -26.92
C GLU A 302 5.96 51.61 -28.07
N PRO A 303 5.73 51.08 -29.30
CA PRO A 303 6.67 50.24 -30.02
C PRO A 303 7.27 50.94 -31.26
N ALA A 304 8.22 50.31 -31.93
CA ALA A 304 8.50 50.60 -33.33
C ALA A 304 9.13 49.37 -34.03
N GLN A 305 8.47 48.98 -35.07
CA GLN A 305 8.78 48.24 -36.30
C GLN A 305 9.05 46.76 -36.23
#